data_9a775519e42070a2b2b0912e2c99c80d
#
_entry.id   9a775519e42070a2b2b0912e2c99c80d
#
_cell.length_a   1.000
_cell.length_b   1.000
_cell.length_c   1.000
_cell.angle_alpha   90.00
_cell.angle_beta   90.00
_cell.angle_gamma   90.00
#
_symmetry.space_group_name_H-M   'P 1'
#
loop_
_entity.id
_entity.type
_entity.pdbx_description
1 polymer ?
#
loop_
_entity_poly.entity_id
_entity_poly.type
_entity_poly.pdbx_seq_one_letter_code
_entity_poly.pdbx_strand_id
1 'polypeptide(L)'
;MTEESADFEIVNELANATDRNCLVTVTNVIFDTTGKLVGEAVSQTTVMAHSTTQVQNTGTIAAPDLWSPQYPYLYTVKTYLSYQKAYQVHEMKVGIRTYRFHSDKGFILNGVPAILKGVCLHHDAGCLGAAVPYEVWTRRLIKLKKTESKMSMRKKF
;
A
#
# COMPACT_ATOMS: atom_id res chain seq x y z
N MET A 1 13.67 8.46 -5.25
CA MET A 1 13.10 7.42 -6.12
C MET A 1 13.38 7.79 -7.56
N THR A 2 14.03 6.92 -8.28
CA THR A 2 14.33 7.01 -9.71
C THR A 2 13.68 5.80 -10.39
N GLU A 3 13.74 5.71 -11.73
CA GLU A 3 13.35 4.48 -12.46
C GLU A 3 14.29 3.30 -12.12
N GLU A 4 15.47 3.59 -11.57
CA GLU A 4 16.47 2.58 -11.21
C GLU A 4 16.28 2.02 -9.80
N SER A 5 15.69 2.79 -8.87
CA SER A 5 15.50 2.33 -7.49
C SER A 5 14.37 3.06 -6.75
N ALA A 6 13.77 2.38 -5.77
CA ALA A 6 12.84 2.96 -4.81
C ALA A 6 13.28 2.60 -3.39
N ASP A 7 13.53 3.61 -2.57
CA ASP A 7 13.74 3.42 -1.15
C ASP A 7 12.39 3.22 -0.45
N PHE A 8 12.36 2.32 0.51
CA PHE A 8 11.20 2.10 1.36
C PHE A 8 11.52 2.35 2.83
N GLU A 9 10.50 2.75 3.54
CA GLU A 9 10.49 2.89 4.98
C GLU A 9 9.23 2.24 5.51
N ILE A 10 9.37 1.30 6.44
CA ILE A 10 8.26 0.60 7.08
C ILE A 10 8.34 0.88 8.57
N VAL A 11 7.34 1.57 9.10
CA VAL A 11 7.20 1.83 10.53
C VAL A 11 6.25 0.80 11.12
N ASN A 12 6.75 0.03 12.08
CA ASN A 12 5.99 -0.96 12.81
C ASN A 12 5.73 -0.45 14.23
N GLU A 13 4.48 -0.37 14.64
CA GLU A 13 4.10 -0.06 16.01
C GLU A 13 3.86 -1.36 16.77
N LEU A 14 4.61 -1.58 17.82
CA LEU A 14 4.61 -2.78 18.65
C LEU A 14 4.06 -2.45 20.03
N ALA A 15 2.98 -3.11 20.42
CA ALA A 15 2.42 -3.00 21.76
C ALA A 15 2.69 -4.26 22.58
N ASN A 16 3.20 -4.08 23.79
CA ASN A 16 3.44 -5.14 24.76
C ASN A 16 2.46 -5.00 25.93
N ALA A 17 1.48 -5.88 26.00
CA ALA A 17 0.49 -5.91 27.08
C ALA A 17 0.89 -6.82 28.27
N THR A 18 2.09 -7.38 28.26
CA THR A 18 2.56 -8.28 29.32
C THR A 18 3.32 -7.54 30.43
N ASP A 19 3.48 -8.18 31.58
CA ASP A 19 4.23 -7.64 32.74
C ASP A 19 5.74 -7.76 32.59
N ARG A 20 6.27 -8.15 31.41
CA ARG A 20 7.69 -8.39 31.18
C ARG A 20 8.18 -7.65 29.93
N ASN A 21 9.42 -7.23 29.95
CA ASN A 21 10.08 -6.71 28.76
C ASN A 21 10.26 -7.83 27.73
N CYS A 22 9.95 -7.53 26.48
CA CYS A 22 10.00 -8.50 25.38
C CYS A 22 11.04 -8.07 24.35
N LEU A 23 12.08 -8.89 24.16
CA LEU A 23 13.00 -8.73 23.03
C LEU A 23 12.32 -9.33 21.78
N VAL A 24 12.11 -8.50 20.78
CA VAL A 24 11.33 -8.83 19.59
C VAL A 24 12.17 -8.59 18.34
N THR A 25 12.11 -9.50 17.39
CA THR A 25 12.67 -9.32 16.06
C THR A 25 11.53 -9.00 15.07
N VAL A 26 11.71 -7.93 14.32
CA VAL A 26 10.80 -7.48 13.26
C VAL A 26 11.49 -7.68 11.92
N THR A 27 10.93 -8.52 11.08
CA THR A 27 11.41 -8.77 9.72
C THR A 27 10.34 -8.31 8.74
N ASN A 28 10.69 -7.34 7.90
CA ASN A 28 9.85 -6.92 6.79
C ASN A 28 10.42 -7.50 5.50
N VAL A 29 9.62 -8.23 4.75
CA VAL A 29 9.99 -8.79 3.44
C VAL A 29 9.02 -8.31 2.38
N ILE A 30 9.54 -7.98 1.21
CA ILE A 30 8.76 -7.46 0.09
C ILE A 30 8.91 -8.41 -1.09
N PHE A 31 7.78 -8.89 -1.57
CA PHE A 31 7.69 -9.77 -2.73
C PHE A 31 7.04 -9.06 -3.90
N ASP A 32 7.50 -9.38 -5.10
CA ASP A 32 6.83 -9.00 -6.34
C ASP A 32 5.59 -9.87 -6.61
N THR A 33 4.93 -9.68 -7.76
CA THR A 33 3.73 -10.43 -8.15
C THR A 33 4.02 -11.89 -8.50
N THR A 34 5.28 -12.26 -8.74
CA THR A 34 5.72 -13.64 -9.01
C THR A 34 6.08 -14.40 -7.74
N GLY A 35 6.12 -13.70 -6.58
CA GLY A 35 6.57 -14.25 -5.31
C GLY A 35 8.08 -14.18 -5.10
N LYS A 36 8.82 -13.48 -5.95
CA LYS A 36 10.25 -13.25 -5.79
C LYS A 36 10.49 -12.20 -4.71
N LEU A 37 11.44 -12.46 -3.81
CA LEU A 37 11.91 -11.49 -2.82
C LEU A 37 12.66 -10.35 -3.52
N VAL A 38 12.23 -9.11 -3.28
CA VAL A 38 12.81 -7.90 -3.88
C VAL A 38 13.28 -6.89 -2.85
N GLY A 39 12.94 -7.07 -1.59
CA GLY A 39 13.41 -6.23 -0.49
C GLY A 39 13.25 -6.92 0.85
N GLU A 40 14.20 -6.68 1.74
CA GLU A 40 14.16 -7.21 3.11
C GLU A 40 14.81 -6.20 4.06
N ALA A 41 14.24 -6.07 5.26
CA ALA A 41 14.84 -5.34 6.35
C ALA A 41 14.50 -5.99 7.68
N VAL A 42 15.48 -6.10 8.56
CA VAL A 42 15.36 -6.77 9.86
C VAL A 42 15.85 -5.84 10.95
N SER A 43 15.10 -5.76 12.03
CA SER A 43 15.51 -5.06 13.24
C SER A 43 15.14 -5.85 14.49
N GLN A 44 15.82 -5.55 15.59
CA GLN A 44 15.54 -6.12 16.89
C GLN A 44 15.36 -4.99 17.91
N THR A 45 14.36 -5.10 18.75
CA THR A 45 14.09 -4.10 19.78
C THR A 45 13.53 -4.74 21.05
N THR A 46 13.70 -4.06 22.16
CA THR A 46 13.04 -4.44 23.42
C THR A 46 11.81 -3.57 23.62
N VAL A 47 10.63 -4.19 23.66
CA VAL A 47 9.39 -3.52 24.02
C VAL A 47 9.18 -3.71 25.52
N MET A 48 9.15 -2.59 26.25
CA MET A 48 8.98 -2.60 27.71
C MET A 48 7.60 -3.13 28.10
N ALA A 49 7.48 -3.63 29.33
CA ALA A 49 6.18 -4.06 29.85
C ALA A 49 5.16 -2.93 29.76
N HIS A 50 3.91 -3.24 29.37
CA HIS A 50 2.80 -2.30 29.25
C HIS A 50 3.10 -1.05 28.40
N SER A 51 3.92 -1.18 27.37
CA SER A 51 4.34 -0.05 26.54
C SER A 51 4.16 -0.31 25.05
N THR A 52 4.21 0.77 24.29
CA THR A 52 4.24 0.75 22.82
C THR A 52 5.56 1.33 22.33
N THR A 53 6.16 0.71 21.34
CA THR A 53 7.43 1.13 20.73
C THR A 53 7.29 1.12 19.21
N GLN A 54 7.82 2.13 18.54
CA GLN A 54 7.92 2.15 17.09
C GLN A 54 9.29 1.65 16.64
N VAL A 55 9.27 0.82 15.58
CA VAL A 55 10.45 0.27 14.94
C VAL A 55 10.41 0.61 13.46
N GLN A 56 11.44 1.26 12.99
CA GLN A 56 11.59 1.70 11.60
C GLN A 56 12.57 0.79 10.86
N ASN A 57 12.14 0.20 9.78
CA ASN A 57 12.94 -0.60 8.86
C ASN A 57 13.02 0.09 7.51
N THR A 58 14.22 0.24 6.98
CA THR A 58 14.48 0.89 5.69
C THR A 58 15.22 -0.03 4.75
N GLY A 59 15.07 0.19 3.45
CA GLY A 59 15.80 -0.55 2.43
C GLY A 59 15.50 0.01 1.05
N THR A 60 16.01 -0.66 0.01
CA THR A 60 15.88 -0.21 -1.39
C THR A 60 15.44 -1.38 -2.26
N ILE A 61 14.51 -1.12 -3.17
CA ILE A 61 14.08 -2.04 -4.23
C ILE A 61 14.72 -1.57 -5.53
N ALA A 62 15.49 -2.45 -6.18
CA ALA A 62 16.09 -2.17 -7.48
C ALA A 62 15.07 -2.33 -8.61
N ALA A 63 15.10 -1.42 -9.59
CA ALA A 63 14.24 -1.41 -10.77
C ALA A 63 12.75 -1.73 -10.46
N PRO A 64 12.07 -0.88 -9.65
CA PRO A 64 10.72 -1.18 -9.21
C PRO A 64 9.70 -1.01 -10.34
N ASP A 65 8.75 -1.93 -10.42
CA ASP A 65 7.53 -1.75 -11.21
C ASP A 65 6.62 -0.72 -10.55
N LEU A 66 6.38 0.40 -11.24
CA LEU A 66 5.60 1.50 -10.68
C LEU A 66 4.10 1.27 -10.88
N TRP A 67 3.36 1.51 -9.81
CA TRP A 67 1.90 1.47 -9.84
C TRP A 67 1.33 2.65 -10.64
N SER A 68 0.37 2.36 -11.50
CA SER A 68 -0.48 3.37 -12.14
C SER A 68 -1.91 2.83 -12.30
N PRO A 69 -2.93 3.68 -12.58
CA PRO A 69 -4.28 3.20 -12.87
C PRO A 69 -4.37 2.25 -14.06
N GLN A 70 -3.46 2.37 -15.04
CA GLN A 70 -3.36 1.52 -16.22
C GLN A 70 -2.60 0.22 -15.92
N TYR A 71 -1.61 0.31 -15.05
CA TYR A 71 -0.77 -0.80 -14.60
C TYR A 71 -0.73 -0.85 -13.07
N PRO A 72 -1.78 -1.41 -12.43
CA PRO A 72 -1.92 -1.40 -10.98
C PRO A 72 -1.05 -2.47 -10.30
N TYR A 73 0.27 -2.36 -10.48
CA TYR A 73 1.23 -3.30 -9.91
C TYR A 73 1.30 -3.17 -8.39
N LEU A 74 1.17 -4.30 -7.68
CA LEU A 74 1.18 -4.33 -6.22
C LEU A 74 2.20 -5.33 -5.71
N TYR A 75 3.12 -4.85 -4.89
CA TYR A 75 4.00 -5.68 -4.08
C TYR A 75 3.27 -6.25 -2.87
N THR A 76 3.74 -7.39 -2.38
CA THR A 76 3.28 -7.97 -1.12
C THR A 76 4.33 -7.72 -0.06
N VAL A 77 3.96 -6.94 0.95
CA VAL A 77 4.80 -6.74 2.14
C VAL A 77 4.32 -7.70 3.22
N LYS A 78 5.24 -8.52 3.74
CA LYS A 78 4.98 -9.37 4.91
C LYS A 78 5.86 -8.92 6.06
N THR A 79 5.23 -8.63 7.18
CA THR A 79 5.89 -8.30 8.43
C THR A 79 5.81 -9.51 9.35
N TYR A 80 6.96 -10.04 9.69
CA TYR A 80 7.10 -11.12 10.66
C TYR A 80 7.54 -10.52 11.99
N LEU A 81 6.79 -10.79 13.03
CA LEU A 81 7.11 -10.44 14.40
C LEU A 81 7.42 -11.73 15.14
N SER A 82 8.65 -11.88 15.61
CA SER A 82 9.05 -13.06 16.39
C SER A 82 9.44 -12.67 17.81
N TYR A 83 8.89 -13.44 18.76
CA TYR A 83 9.18 -13.33 20.18
C TYR A 83 9.24 -14.74 20.77
N GLN A 84 10.40 -15.15 21.30
CA GLN A 84 10.66 -16.51 21.80
C GLN A 84 10.30 -17.57 20.74
N LYS A 85 9.25 -18.39 21.01
CA LYS A 85 8.75 -19.44 20.10
C LYS A 85 7.49 -19.03 19.34
N ALA A 86 6.94 -17.85 19.63
CA ALA A 86 5.75 -17.31 18.97
C ALA A 86 6.15 -16.39 17.83
N TYR A 87 5.36 -16.41 16.76
CA TYR A 87 5.48 -15.43 15.69
C TYR A 87 4.11 -14.99 15.20
N GLN A 88 4.05 -13.76 14.71
CA GLN A 88 2.88 -13.21 14.03
C GLN A 88 3.29 -12.79 12.63
N VAL A 89 2.36 -12.88 11.69
CA VAL A 89 2.56 -12.44 10.31
C VAL A 89 1.45 -11.47 9.94
N HIS A 90 1.84 -10.32 9.45
CA HIS A 90 0.92 -9.34 8.85
C HIS A 90 1.26 -9.20 7.38
N GLU A 91 0.25 -9.23 6.50
CA GLU A 91 0.43 -9.08 5.06
C GLU A 91 -0.35 -7.87 4.54
N MET A 92 0.29 -7.07 3.69
CA MET A 92 -0.35 -5.95 3.00
C MET A 92 0.10 -5.83 1.56
N LYS A 93 -0.74 -5.21 0.72
CA LYS A 93 -0.41 -4.90 -0.67
C LYS A 93 -0.04 -3.43 -0.80
N VAL A 94 1.06 -3.14 -1.50
CA VAL A 94 1.60 -1.79 -1.65
C VAL A 94 1.95 -1.51 -3.11
N GLY A 95 1.48 -0.38 -3.65
CA GLY A 95 1.88 0.09 -4.96
C GLY A 95 2.96 1.18 -4.84
N ILE A 96 4.09 0.96 -5.50
CA ILE A 96 5.18 1.94 -5.53
C ILE A 96 4.86 3.00 -6.58
N ARG A 97 4.81 4.27 -6.17
CA ARG A 97 4.53 5.40 -7.07
C ARG A 97 5.10 6.69 -6.53
N THR A 98 5.37 7.64 -7.42
CA THR A 98 5.58 9.04 -7.05
C THR A 98 4.41 9.89 -7.50
N TYR A 99 4.07 10.91 -6.73
CA TYR A 99 3.11 11.92 -7.19
C TYR A 99 3.53 13.30 -6.71
N ARG A 100 3.14 14.30 -7.48
CA ARG A 100 3.31 15.70 -7.10
C ARG A 100 2.24 16.56 -7.78
N PHE A 101 1.98 17.71 -7.17
CA PHE A 101 1.14 18.75 -7.78
C PHE A 101 2.04 19.88 -8.27
N HIS A 102 1.79 20.34 -9.47
CA HIS A 102 2.52 21.45 -10.09
C HIS A 102 1.52 22.55 -10.49
N SER A 103 1.88 23.84 -10.26
CA SER A 103 0.99 24.99 -10.53
C SER A 103 0.44 24.97 -11.95
N ASP A 104 1.28 24.71 -12.94
CA ASP A 104 0.91 24.81 -14.36
C ASP A 104 0.56 23.47 -15.00
N LYS A 105 1.13 22.37 -14.49
CA LYS A 105 0.95 21.01 -15.07
C LYS A 105 -0.06 20.16 -14.32
N GLY A 106 -0.58 20.65 -13.19
CA GLY A 106 -1.52 19.92 -12.35
C GLY A 106 -0.92 18.70 -11.67
N PHE A 107 -1.67 17.62 -11.61
CA PHE A 107 -1.24 16.36 -10.98
C PHE A 107 -0.28 15.57 -11.89
N ILE A 108 0.83 15.17 -11.32
CA ILE A 108 1.88 14.37 -12.00
C ILE A 108 2.04 13.06 -11.24
N LEU A 109 1.89 11.93 -11.94
CA LEU A 109 2.07 10.58 -11.44
C LEU A 109 3.26 9.92 -12.15
N ASN A 110 4.23 9.42 -11.39
CA ASN A 110 5.45 8.79 -11.93
C ASN A 110 6.15 9.67 -13.01
N GLY A 111 6.23 10.98 -12.76
CA GLY A 111 6.83 11.93 -13.69
C GLY A 111 5.95 12.37 -14.86
N VAL A 112 4.79 11.75 -15.09
CA VAL A 112 3.88 12.02 -16.21
C VAL A 112 2.65 12.81 -15.74
N PRO A 113 2.27 13.92 -16.42
CA PRO A 113 1.01 14.61 -16.13
C PRO A 113 -0.20 13.68 -16.26
N ALA A 114 -1.07 13.66 -15.27
CA ALA A 114 -2.25 12.81 -15.23
C ALA A 114 -3.48 13.60 -14.79
N ILE A 115 -4.64 13.25 -15.35
CA ILE A 115 -5.92 13.85 -14.98
C ILE A 115 -6.56 12.99 -13.90
N LEU A 116 -6.81 13.57 -12.73
CA LEU A 116 -7.60 12.95 -11.69
C LEU A 116 -9.08 13.05 -12.06
N LYS A 117 -9.71 11.90 -12.31
CA LYS A 117 -11.14 11.80 -12.55
C LYS A 117 -11.78 11.18 -11.33
N GLY A 118 -12.81 11.81 -10.81
CA GLY A 118 -13.51 11.37 -9.63
C GLY A 118 -15.01 11.57 -9.73
N VAL A 119 -15.75 10.89 -8.87
CA VAL A 119 -17.18 11.06 -8.65
C VAL A 119 -17.43 11.20 -7.16
N CYS A 120 -18.45 11.97 -6.78
CA CYS A 120 -18.92 12.00 -5.41
C CYS A 120 -19.76 10.75 -5.14
N LEU A 121 -19.33 9.94 -4.20
CA LEU A 121 -20.09 8.79 -3.71
C LEU A 121 -20.55 9.09 -2.28
N HIS A 122 -21.85 9.12 -2.07
CA HIS A 122 -22.42 9.13 -0.72
C HIS A 122 -22.33 7.73 -0.12
N HIS A 123 -22.32 7.69 1.21
CA HIS A 123 -22.18 6.43 1.99
C HIS A 123 -23.46 5.58 2.01
N ASP A 124 -24.42 5.88 1.16
CA ASP A 124 -25.65 5.13 1.01
C ASP A 124 -25.78 4.42 -0.35
N ALA A 125 -26.66 3.44 -0.42
CA ALA A 125 -26.98 2.69 -1.62
C ALA A 125 -28.51 2.54 -1.81
N GLY A 126 -29.26 3.59 -1.65
CA GLY A 126 -30.71 3.61 -1.79
C GLY A 126 -31.38 2.70 -0.77
N CYS A 127 -32.08 1.65 -1.22
CA CYS A 127 -32.79 0.73 -0.32
C CYS A 127 -31.89 -0.03 0.68
N LEU A 128 -30.58 -0.03 0.49
CA LEU A 128 -29.63 -0.67 1.42
C LEU A 128 -29.16 0.26 2.55
N GLY A 129 -29.54 1.55 2.51
CA GLY A 129 -29.09 2.54 3.48
C GLY A 129 -27.56 2.66 3.54
N ALA A 130 -27.01 2.93 4.73
CA ALA A 130 -25.57 3.14 4.95
C ALA A 130 -24.77 1.84 5.10
N ALA A 131 -25.41 0.73 5.43
CA ALA A 131 -24.76 -0.58 5.59
C ALA A 131 -24.60 -1.29 4.23
N VAL A 132 -23.78 -0.71 3.36
CA VAL A 132 -23.61 -1.17 1.98
C VAL A 132 -22.59 -2.30 1.91
N PRO A 133 -22.97 -3.52 1.44
CA PRO A 133 -22.05 -4.63 1.25
C PRO A 133 -20.90 -4.30 0.29
N TYR A 134 -19.74 -4.90 0.55
CA TYR A 134 -18.51 -4.69 -0.25
C TYR A 134 -18.74 -4.97 -1.75
N GLU A 135 -19.51 -5.99 -2.09
CA GLU A 135 -19.82 -6.40 -3.46
C GLU A 135 -20.57 -5.32 -4.25
N VAL A 136 -21.40 -4.53 -3.57
CA VAL A 136 -22.13 -3.40 -4.19
C VAL A 136 -21.15 -2.30 -4.57
N TRP A 137 -20.20 -1.97 -3.69
CA TRP A 137 -19.15 -0.99 -3.99
C TRP A 137 -18.26 -1.48 -5.13
N THR A 138 -17.82 -2.73 -5.11
CA THR A 138 -17.01 -3.34 -6.16
C THR A 138 -17.71 -3.25 -7.51
N ARG A 139 -19.00 -3.60 -7.58
CA ARG A 139 -19.80 -3.51 -8.81
C ARG A 139 -19.92 -2.05 -9.32
N ARG A 140 -20.13 -1.08 -8.42
CA ARG A 140 -20.20 0.34 -8.78
C ARG A 140 -18.89 0.82 -9.39
N LEU A 141 -17.75 0.52 -8.75
CA LEU A 141 -16.42 0.90 -9.21
C LEU A 141 -16.08 0.25 -10.57
N ILE A 142 -16.41 -1.02 -10.78
CA ILE A 142 -16.23 -1.71 -12.07
C ILE A 142 -17.05 -1.03 -13.17
N LYS A 143 -18.30 -0.63 -12.89
CA LYS A 143 -19.14 0.10 -13.86
C LYS A 143 -18.55 1.46 -14.21
N LEU A 144 -18.08 2.22 -13.22
CA LEU A 144 -17.44 3.52 -13.44
C LEU A 144 -16.18 3.37 -14.31
N LYS A 145 -15.31 2.40 -14.02
CA LYS A 145 -14.11 2.12 -14.82
C LYS A 145 -14.46 1.76 -16.29
N LYS A 146 -15.49 0.97 -16.51
CA LYS A 146 -15.96 0.61 -17.87
C LYS A 146 -16.51 1.83 -18.63
N THR A 147 -17.18 2.75 -17.95
CA THR A 147 -17.71 3.98 -18.56
C THR A 147 -16.57 4.90 -18.98
N GLU A 148 -15.54 5.02 -18.15
CA GLU A 148 -14.35 5.83 -18.45
C GLU A 148 -13.61 5.32 -19.68
N SER A 149 -13.41 4.02 -19.82
CA SER A 149 -12.77 3.40 -20.98
C SER A 149 -13.55 3.66 -22.28
N LYS A 150 -14.88 3.64 -22.24
CA LYS A 150 -15.74 3.97 -23.40
C LYS A 150 -15.66 5.45 -23.79
N MET A 151 -15.54 6.37 -22.81
CA MET A 151 -15.35 7.81 -23.09
C MET A 151 -13.99 8.10 -23.74
N SER A 152 -12.94 7.39 -23.35
CA SER A 152 -11.60 7.50 -23.96
C SER A 152 -11.60 7.07 -25.43
N MET A 153 -12.38 6.05 -25.80
CA MET A 153 -12.51 5.60 -27.20
C MET A 153 -13.30 6.56 -28.10
N ARG A 154 -14.19 7.39 -27.53
CA ARG A 154 -14.95 8.40 -28.31
C ARG A 154 -14.18 9.68 -28.62
N LYS A 155 -13.01 9.89 -28.04
CA LYS A 155 -12.13 11.06 -28.31
C LYS A 155 -11.11 10.85 -29.42
N LYS A 156 -11.22 9.79 -30.21
CA LYS A 156 -10.38 9.52 -31.40
C LYS A 156 -11.13 9.78 -32.69
N PHE A 157 -11.77 10.98 -32.78
CA PHE A 157 -12.23 11.53 -34.05
C PHE A 157 -11.88 13.01 -34.12
#